data_7967fcdc02bfee767d804396dd33af76
#
_entry.id   7967fcdc02bfee767d804396dd33af76
#
_cell.length_a   1.000
_cell.length_b   1.000
_cell.length_c   1.000
_cell.angle_alpha   90.00
_cell.angle_beta   90.00
_cell.angle_gamma   90.00
#
_symmetry.space_group_name_H-M   'P 1'
#
loop_
_entity.id
_entity.type
_entity.pdbx_description
1 polymer ?
#
loop_
_entity_poly.entity_id
_entity_poly.type
_entity_poly.pdbx_seq_one_letter_code
_entity_poly.pdbx_strand_id
1 'polypeptide(L)'
;PYLATGSRVDASRPLPDWTGIEKHQTNRALRALETFGIDPSITREEFFKYKFDVEYSRESILAGVRNRYIKEMEGEEISDDLLPGFELIKNWNLRADSLNTSAALSILTLPNAFKLENLKYDRDSITIKLRDNMSYLKKQYGRIDVPLGRVVRLVRGETSLPLSGGPGTLRAIYSKKSGKNYKAVAGDCYIQAVEWGPEGQLNAWSIHQYGSSTMD
;
A
#
# COMPACT_ATOMS: atom_id res chain seq x y z
N PRO A 1 19.19 1.28 5.60
CA PRO A 1 19.18 -0.12 5.94
C PRO A 1 19.41 -0.96 4.70
N TYR A 2 20.17 -1.95 4.86
CA TYR A 2 20.71 -2.92 3.95
C TYR A 2 19.79 -3.33 2.78
N LEU A 3 18.72 -4.03 3.00
CA LEU A 3 17.77 -4.37 1.92
C LEU A 3 16.71 -3.31 1.64
N ALA A 4 16.47 -2.41 2.56
CA ALA A 4 15.47 -1.35 2.40
C ALA A 4 15.95 -0.21 1.47
N THR A 5 17.25 -0.16 1.15
CA THR A 5 17.82 0.78 0.17
C THR A 5 17.72 0.29 -1.27
N GLY A 6 17.26 -0.95 -1.48
CA GLY A 6 17.17 -1.55 -2.80
C GLY A 6 18.50 -2.04 -3.37
N SER A 7 19.56 -2.08 -2.58
CA SER A 7 20.86 -2.61 -3.03
C SER A 7 20.78 -4.12 -3.24
N ARG A 8 20.95 -4.56 -4.49
CA ARG A 8 21.02 -6.00 -4.83
C ARG A 8 22.32 -6.65 -4.38
N VAL A 9 23.39 -5.87 -4.28
CA VAL A 9 24.71 -6.36 -3.86
C VAL A 9 24.65 -6.84 -2.41
N ASP A 10 23.88 -6.14 -1.59
CA ASP A 10 23.74 -6.46 -0.18
C ASP A 10 22.98 -7.77 0.07
N ALA A 11 22.06 -8.15 -0.83
CA ALA A 11 21.33 -9.41 -0.74
C ALA A 11 22.25 -10.65 -0.86
N SER A 12 23.40 -10.52 -1.49
CA SER A 12 24.41 -11.59 -1.62
C SER A 12 25.29 -11.76 -0.37
N ARG A 13 25.21 -10.84 0.58
CA ARG A 13 26.02 -10.84 1.82
C ARG A 13 25.10 -10.85 3.04
N PRO A 14 24.55 -12.01 3.42
CA PRO A 14 23.65 -12.09 4.55
C PRO A 14 24.35 -11.66 5.83
N LEU A 15 23.77 -10.67 6.51
CA LEU A 15 24.24 -10.25 7.81
C LEU A 15 23.71 -11.19 8.90
N PRO A 16 24.46 -11.37 10.00
CA PRO A 16 24.01 -12.17 11.14
C PRO A 16 22.69 -11.64 11.72
N ASP A 17 21.86 -12.53 12.23
CA ASP A 17 20.52 -12.20 12.77
C ASP A 17 20.55 -11.17 13.89
N TRP A 18 21.59 -11.18 14.71
CA TRP A 18 21.77 -10.23 15.82
C TRP A 18 21.90 -8.77 15.38
N THR A 19 22.14 -8.50 14.10
CA THR A 19 22.18 -7.12 13.57
C THR A 19 20.79 -6.47 13.52
N GLY A 20 19.71 -7.26 13.61
CA GLY A 20 18.32 -6.78 13.50
C GLY A 20 17.95 -6.20 12.13
N ILE A 21 18.80 -6.42 11.11
CA ILE A 21 18.57 -5.92 9.76
C ILE A 21 17.69 -6.90 8.99
N GLU A 22 16.68 -6.39 8.31
CA GLU A 22 15.76 -7.20 7.50
C GLU A 22 16.51 -7.93 6.38
N LYS A 23 16.21 -9.22 6.23
CA LYS A 23 16.84 -10.09 5.24
C LYS A 23 16.05 -10.23 3.94
N HIS A 24 14.87 -9.63 3.87
CA HIS A 24 14.04 -9.62 2.67
C HIS A 24 13.73 -8.18 2.24
N GLN A 25 13.49 -8.02 0.96
CA GLN A 25 13.13 -6.71 0.41
C GLN A 25 11.68 -6.37 0.75
N THR A 26 11.48 -5.19 1.32
CA THR A 26 10.14 -4.64 1.52
C THR A 26 9.52 -4.25 0.18
N ASN A 27 8.19 -4.07 0.13
CA ASN A 27 7.54 -3.57 -1.08
C ASN A 27 8.17 -2.26 -1.58
N ARG A 28 8.56 -1.35 -0.68
CA ARG A 28 9.22 -0.09 -1.06
C ARG A 28 10.55 -0.33 -1.76
N ALA A 29 11.36 -1.27 -1.25
CA ALA A 29 12.63 -1.61 -1.87
C ALA A 29 12.43 -2.24 -3.26
N LEU A 30 11.45 -3.15 -3.40
CA LEU A 30 11.10 -3.75 -4.67
C LEU A 30 10.63 -2.69 -5.67
N ARG A 31 9.70 -1.81 -5.28
CA ARG A 31 9.22 -0.72 -6.15
C ARG A 31 10.34 0.26 -6.52
N ALA A 32 11.24 0.56 -5.58
CA ALA A 32 12.41 1.38 -5.87
C ALA A 32 13.29 0.76 -6.97
N LEU A 33 13.54 -0.56 -6.90
CA LEU A 33 14.29 -1.28 -7.93
C LEU A 33 13.56 -1.37 -9.27
N GLU A 34 12.25 -1.52 -9.26
CA GLU A 34 11.40 -1.64 -10.47
C GLU A 34 11.16 -0.29 -11.16
N THR A 35 11.37 0.83 -10.47
CA THR A 35 11.14 2.19 -10.98
C THR A 35 12.46 2.94 -11.14
N PHE A 36 12.81 3.80 -10.20
CA PHE A 36 14.00 4.65 -10.32
C PHE A 36 15.33 3.88 -10.23
N GLY A 37 15.34 2.66 -9.73
CA GLY A 37 16.54 1.82 -9.69
C GLY A 37 17.01 1.28 -11.05
N ILE A 38 16.17 1.35 -12.08
CA ILE A 38 16.51 0.95 -13.46
C ILE A 38 16.53 2.13 -14.43
N ASP A 39 16.16 3.31 -13.97
CA ASP A 39 16.09 4.52 -14.76
C ASP A 39 17.43 5.27 -14.71
N PRO A 40 18.18 5.36 -15.81
CA PRO A 40 19.50 5.98 -15.82
C PRO A 40 19.45 7.52 -15.83
N SER A 41 18.28 8.13 -16.07
CA SER A 41 18.15 9.58 -16.20
C SER A 41 16.75 10.03 -15.81
N ILE A 42 16.57 10.33 -14.53
CA ILE A 42 15.26 10.68 -13.95
C ILE A 42 14.93 12.14 -14.26
N THR A 43 13.86 12.36 -14.99
CA THR A 43 13.27 13.69 -15.21
C THR A 43 12.52 14.15 -13.95
N ARG A 44 12.19 15.44 -13.91
CA ARG A 44 11.40 16.03 -12.83
C ARG A 44 10.03 15.36 -12.69
N GLU A 45 9.36 15.11 -13.80
CA GLU A 45 8.06 14.46 -13.86
C GLU A 45 8.12 13.01 -13.35
N GLU A 46 9.15 12.28 -13.76
CA GLU A 46 9.40 10.90 -13.29
C GLU A 46 9.73 10.86 -11.80
N PHE A 47 10.52 11.82 -11.31
CA PHE A 47 10.80 11.91 -9.87
C PHE A 47 9.51 12.01 -9.04
N PHE A 48 8.57 12.87 -9.40
CA PHE A 48 7.30 12.98 -8.71
C PHE A 48 6.43 11.73 -8.90
N LYS A 49 6.40 11.14 -10.09
CA LYS A 49 5.71 9.89 -10.36
C LYS A 49 6.21 8.76 -9.47
N TYR A 50 7.52 8.62 -9.34
CA TYR A 50 8.14 7.59 -8.49
C TYR A 50 7.89 7.86 -7.00
N LYS A 51 8.03 9.12 -6.55
CA LYS A 51 7.77 9.48 -5.14
C LYS A 51 6.35 9.17 -4.70
N PHE A 52 5.38 9.33 -5.58
CA PHE A 52 3.96 9.10 -5.31
C PHE A 52 3.45 7.74 -5.80
N ASP A 53 4.35 6.78 -6.03
CA ASP A 53 3.98 5.41 -6.41
C ASP A 53 3.13 4.75 -5.32
N VAL A 54 2.01 4.17 -5.75
CA VAL A 54 0.99 3.53 -4.90
C VAL A 54 0.84 2.04 -5.20
N GLU A 55 1.81 1.46 -5.89
CA GLU A 55 1.74 0.09 -6.36
C GLU A 55 2.43 -0.89 -5.41
N TYR A 56 1.89 -2.09 -5.34
CA TYR A 56 2.58 -3.22 -4.76
C TYR A 56 3.27 -4.00 -5.86
N SER A 57 4.56 -4.27 -5.68
CA SER A 57 5.33 -5.17 -6.55
C SER A 57 4.66 -6.54 -6.60
N ARG A 58 4.75 -7.19 -7.74
CA ARG A 58 4.31 -8.59 -7.90
C ARG A 58 5.11 -9.57 -7.05
N GLU A 59 6.33 -9.18 -6.66
CA GLU A 59 7.23 -9.93 -5.78
C GLU A 59 7.03 -9.58 -4.29
N SER A 60 6.11 -8.67 -3.97
CA SER A 60 5.83 -8.28 -2.59
C SER A 60 5.15 -9.39 -1.79
N ILE A 61 5.34 -9.36 -0.47
CA ILE A 61 4.67 -10.28 0.45
C ILE A 61 3.15 -10.25 0.23
N LEU A 62 2.58 -9.07 0.06
CA LEU A 62 1.14 -8.92 -0.16
C LEU A 62 0.67 -9.60 -1.45
N ALA A 63 1.42 -9.43 -2.54
CA ALA A 63 1.12 -10.11 -3.81
C ALA A 63 1.25 -11.63 -3.68
N GLY A 64 2.27 -12.12 -2.97
CA GLY A 64 2.45 -13.54 -2.67
C GLY A 64 1.27 -14.13 -1.88
N VAL A 65 0.82 -13.43 -0.83
CA VAL A 65 -0.37 -13.81 -0.04
C VAL A 65 -1.61 -13.87 -0.93
N ARG A 66 -1.85 -12.82 -1.71
CA ARG A 66 -2.97 -12.77 -2.66
C ARG A 66 -2.96 -13.95 -3.63
N ASN A 67 -1.83 -14.17 -4.29
CA ASN A 67 -1.71 -15.23 -5.29
C ASN A 67 -1.89 -16.62 -4.67
N ARG A 68 -1.37 -16.85 -3.48
CA ARG A 68 -1.59 -18.09 -2.73
C ARG A 68 -3.07 -18.28 -2.38
N TYR A 69 -3.73 -17.24 -1.88
CA TYR A 69 -5.16 -17.27 -1.55
C TYR A 69 -6.01 -17.60 -2.78
N ILE A 70 -5.75 -16.94 -3.92
CA ILE A 70 -6.44 -17.22 -5.18
C ILE A 70 -6.26 -18.67 -5.59
N LYS A 71 -5.03 -19.18 -5.61
CA LYS A 71 -4.73 -20.55 -6.00
C LYS A 71 -5.44 -21.60 -5.14
N GLU A 72 -5.49 -21.36 -3.83
CA GLU A 72 -6.17 -22.27 -2.90
C GLU A 72 -7.70 -22.24 -3.07
N MET A 73 -8.26 -21.05 -3.31
CA MET A 73 -9.70 -20.88 -3.52
C MET A 73 -10.18 -21.41 -4.88
N GLU A 74 -9.39 -21.28 -5.95
CA GLU A 74 -9.74 -21.81 -7.27
C GLU A 74 -9.79 -23.36 -7.33
N GLY A 75 -9.21 -24.03 -6.33
CA GLY A 75 -9.28 -25.48 -6.18
C GLY A 75 -10.56 -25.98 -5.49
N GLU A 76 -11.43 -25.08 -5.03
CA GLU A 76 -12.64 -25.39 -4.25
C GLU A 76 -13.89 -24.73 -4.90
N GLU A 77 -15.07 -25.23 -4.51
CA GLU A 77 -16.33 -24.55 -4.87
C GLU A 77 -16.51 -23.28 -4.03
N ILE A 78 -16.52 -22.13 -4.69
CA ILE A 78 -16.72 -20.82 -4.04
C ILE A 78 -18.22 -20.53 -3.99
N SER A 79 -18.72 -20.29 -2.77
CA SER A 79 -20.14 -19.97 -2.58
C SER A 79 -20.53 -18.63 -3.26
N ASP A 80 -21.75 -18.54 -3.75
CA ASP A 80 -22.29 -17.38 -4.50
C ASP A 80 -22.18 -16.06 -3.71
N ASP A 81 -22.29 -16.13 -2.38
CA ASP A 81 -22.15 -14.95 -1.51
C ASP A 81 -20.71 -14.43 -1.43
N LEU A 82 -19.73 -15.30 -1.61
CA LEU A 82 -18.29 -14.96 -1.54
C LEU A 82 -17.70 -14.59 -2.90
N LEU A 83 -18.21 -15.19 -3.97
CA LEU A 83 -17.69 -15.06 -5.32
C LEU A 83 -17.44 -13.61 -5.77
N PRO A 84 -18.35 -12.64 -5.58
CA PRO A 84 -18.11 -11.27 -6.01
C PRO A 84 -16.91 -10.61 -5.31
N GLY A 85 -16.69 -10.90 -4.03
CA GLY A 85 -15.55 -10.39 -3.29
C GLY A 85 -14.23 -11.05 -3.68
N PHE A 86 -14.28 -12.37 -3.91
CA PHE A 86 -13.14 -13.13 -4.43
C PHE A 86 -12.68 -12.59 -5.79
N GLU A 87 -13.61 -12.35 -6.72
CA GLU A 87 -13.31 -11.79 -8.04
C GLU A 87 -12.69 -10.38 -7.95
N LEU A 88 -13.11 -9.54 -7.00
CA LEU A 88 -12.47 -8.25 -6.77
C LEU A 88 -11.00 -8.40 -6.33
N ILE A 89 -10.70 -9.34 -5.42
CA ILE A 89 -9.32 -9.63 -5.01
C ILE A 89 -8.51 -10.19 -6.17
N LYS A 90 -9.08 -11.13 -6.93
CA LYS A 90 -8.46 -11.80 -8.07
C LYS A 90 -8.09 -10.81 -9.18
N ASN A 91 -8.97 -9.87 -9.47
CA ASN A 91 -8.80 -8.87 -10.54
C ASN A 91 -8.11 -7.58 -10.07
N TRP A 92 -7.72 -7.47 -8.79
CA TRP A 92 -7.01 -6.30 -8.31
C TRP A 92 -5.62 -6.18 -8.96
N ASN A 93 -5.35 -5.04 -9.56
CA ASN A 93 -4.10 -4.73 -10.25
C ASN A 93 -2.94 -4.34 -9.31
N LEU A 94 -3.05 -4.60 -8.00
CA LEU A 94 -2.08 -4.26 -6.96
C LEU A 94 -1.83 -2.75 -6.78
N ARG A 95 -2.70 -1.89 -7.29
CA ARG A 95 -2.58 -0.43 -7.11
C ARG A 95 -3.52 0.07 -6.02
N ALA A 96 -2.96 0.82 -5.07
CA ALA A 96 -3.70 1.51 -4.01
C ALA A 96 -4.09 2.94 -4.46
N ASP A 97 -4.62 3.08 -5.67
CA ASP A 97 -5.12 4.34 -6.20
C ASP A 97 -6.49 4.67 -5.61
N SER A 98 -6.75 5.96 -5.36
CA SER A 98 -8.00 6.43 -4.74
C SER A 98 -9.25 6.09 -5.54
N LEU A 99 -9.14 5.94 -6.86
CA LEU A 99 -10.24 5.59 -7.76
C LEU A 99 -10.37 4.07 -7.97
N ASN A 100 -9.41 3.27 -7.52
CA ASN A 100 -9.40 1.83 -7.71
C ASN A 100 -10.50 1.17 -6.86
N THR A 101 -11.43 0.49 -7.52
CA THR A 101 -12.62 -0.12 -6.91
C THR A 101 -12.35 -1.47 -6.26
N SER A 102 -11.24 -2.14 -6.60
CA SER A 102 -10.83 -3.42 -5.99
C SER A 102 -9.90 -3.21 -4.79
N ALA A 103 -9.23 -2.05 -4.70
CA ALA A 103 -8.16 -1.82 -3.72
C ALA A 103 -8.66 -1.80 -2.28
N ALA A 104 -9.83 -1.18 -2.01
CA ALA A 104 -10.35 -1.07 -0.66
C ALA A 104 -10.61 -2.44 -0.04
N LEU A 105 -11.38 -3.29 -0.72
CA LEU A 105 -11.68 -4.64 -0.23
C LEU A 105 -10.41 -5.47 -0.08
N SER A 106 -9.50 -5.43 -1.06
CA SER A 106 -8.25 -6.20 -1.05
C SER A 106 -7.33 -5.81 0.10
N ILE A 107 -7.09 -4.51 0.30
CA ILE A 107 -6.21 -3.99 1.36
C ILE A 107 -6.78 -4.26 2.77
N LEU A 108 -8.09 -4.18 2.92
CA LEU A 108 -8.75 -4.47 4.20
C LEU A 108 -8.74 -5.96 4.54
N THR A 109 -8.72 -6.82 3.53
CA THR A 109 -8.87 -8.28 3.69
C THR A 109 -7.52 -8.99 3.80
N LEU A 110 -6.60 -8.67 2.90
CA LEU A 110 -5.33 -9.38 2.83
C LEU A 110 -4.39 -8.96 3.96
N PRO A 111 -3.78 -9.92 4.67
CA PRO A 111 -2.78 -9.60 5.68
C PRO A 111 -1.57 -8.92 5.04
N ASN A 112 -1.17 -7.81 5.61
CA ASN A 112 0.05 -7.12 5.24
C ASN A 112 1.02 -7.17 6.40
N ALA A 113 2.19 -7.75 6.16
CA ALA A 113 3.27 -7.82 7.13
C ALA A 113 4.51 -7.11 6.59
N PHE A 114 5.19 -6.34 7.45
CA PHE A 114 6.48 -5.74 7.11
C PHE A 114 7.60 -6.78 7.08
N LYS A 115 7.46 -7.85 7.87
CA LYS A 115 8.40 -8.95 7.97
C LYS A 115 7.71 -10.24 7.63
N LEU A 116 8.35 -11.07 6.80
CA LEU A 116 7.83 -12.36 6.40
C LEU A 116 7.61 -13.30 7.61
N GLU A 117 8.48 -13.24 8.60
CA GLU A 117 8.39 -13.99 9.85
C GLU A 117 7.14 -13.68 10.68
N ASN A 118 6.59 -12.47 10.52
CA ASN A 118 5.37 -12.01 11.20
C ASN A 118 4.10 -12.30 10.38
N LEU A 119 4.26 -12.84 9.17
CA LEU A 119 3.14 -13.17 8.32
C LEU A 119 2.53 -14.50 8.76
N LYS A 120 1.37 -14.43 9.37
CA LYS A 120 0.53 -15.61 9.59
C LYS A 120 -0.44 -15.73 8.41
N TYR A 121 -0.08 -16.56 7.43
CA TYR A 121 -1.01 -16.90 6.37
C TYR A 121 -1.97 -17.97 6.90
N ASP A 122 -3.25 -17.66 6.85
CA ASP A 122 -4.33 -18.57 7.14
C ASP A 122 -5.50 -18.26 6.21
N ARG A 123 -5.81 -19.19 5.30
CA ARG A 123 -6.85 -19.06 4.29
C ARG A 123 -8.21 -18.79 4.90
N ASP A 124 -8.57 -19.53 5.95
CA ASP A 124 -9.89 -19.44 6.56
C ASP A 124 -10.08 -18.07 7.24
N SER A 125 -9.06 -17.59 7.93
CA SER A 125 -9.06 -16.21 8.47
C SER A 125 -9.19 -15.14 7.40
N ILE A 126 -8.54 -15.32 6.23
CA ILE A 126 -8.69 -14.39 5.10
C ILE A 126 -10.12 -14.44 4.57
N THR A 127 -10.70 -15.63 4.44
CA THR A 127 -12.08 -15.82 3.95
C THR A 127 -13.11 -15.19 4.90
N ILE A 128 -12.93 -15.35 6.21
CA ILE A 128 -13.78 -14.70 7.22
C ILE A 128 -13.68 -13.17 7.08
N LYS A 129 -12.46 -12.62 7.01
CA LYS A 129 -12.24 -11.19 6.80
C LYS A 129 -12.84 -10.68 5.50
N LEU A 130 -12.81 -11.48 4.44
CA LEU A 130 -13.43 -11.13 3.17
C LEU A 130 -14.93 -10.93 3.34
N ARG A 131 -15.64 -11.88 3.96
CA ARG A 131 -17.07 -11.77 4.25
C ARG A 131 -17.40 -10.56 5.12
N ASP A 132 -16.63 -10.36 6.18
CA ASP A 132 -16.81 -9.23 7.10
C ASP A 132 -16.64 -7.88 6.39
N ASN A 133 -15.60 -7.76 5.55
CA ASN A 133 -15.33 -6.53 4.80
C ASN A 133 -16.34 -6.31 3.68
N MET A 134 -16.80 -7.36 2.99
CA MET A 134 -17.90 -7.26 2.02
C MET A 134 -19.18 -6.74 2.70
N SER A 135 -19.55 -7.34 3.83
CA SER A 135 -20.70 -6.91 4.63
C SER A 135 -20.58 -5.46 5.09
N TYR A 136 -19.38 -5.10 5.61
CA TYR A 136 -19.10 -3.72 6.02
C TYR A 136 -19.21 -2.74 4.86
N LEU A 137 -18.58 -3.00 3.71
CA LEU A 137 -18.63 -2.11 2.54
C LEU A 137 -20.06 -1.99 2.00
N LYS A 138 -20.79 -3.09 1.89
CA LYS A 138 -22.20 -3.09 1.46
C LYS A 138 -23.09 -2.28 2.42
N LYS A 139 -22.90 -2.45 3.73
CA LYS A 139 -23.65 -1.70 4.74
C LYS A 139 -23.36 -0.20 4.71
N GLN A 140 -22.08 0.21 4.54
CA GLN A 140 -21.67 1.61 4.66
C GLN A 140 -21.77 2.38 3.34
N TYR A 141 -21.63 1.69 2.20
CA TYR A 141 -21.53 2.35 0.88
C TYR A 141 -22.50 1.80 -0.16
N GLY A 142 -23.33 0.79 0.18
CA GLY A 142 -24.31 0.18 -0.70
C GLY A 142 -23.73 -0.80 -1.74
N ARG A 143 -22.40 -0.97 -1.78
CA ARG A 143 -21.67 -1.83 -2.73
C ARG A 143 -20.35 -2.30 -2.14
N ILE A 144 -19.76 -3.35 -2.72
CA ILE A 144 -18.47 -3.90 -2.25
C ILE A 144 -17.26 -3.34 -3.04
N ASP A 145 -17.45 -2.95 -4.28
CA ASP A 145 -16.45 -2.41 -5.21
C ASP A 145 -16.29 -0.88 -5.04
N VAL A 146 -16.08 -0.47 -3.78
CA VAL A 146 -15.98 0.93 -3.39
C VAL A 146 -14.59 1.47 -3.73
N PRO A 147 -14.48 2.62 -4.44
CA PRO A 147 -13.19 3.26 -4.67
C PRO A 147 -12.43 3.50 -3.36
N LEU A 148 -11.12 3.19 -3.33
CA LEU A 148 -10.29 3.28 -2.13
C LEU A 148 -10.43 4.63 -1.43
N GLY A 149 -10.39 5.72 -2.17
CA GLY A 149 -10.47 7.08 -1.62
C GLY A 149 -11.83 7.45 -1.01
N ARG A 150 -12.88 6.66 -1.22
CA ARG A 150 -14.14 6.79 -0.46
C ARG A 150 -14.05 6.13 0.91
N VAL A 151 -13.22 5.10 1.03
CA VAL A 151 -13.06 4.32 2.26
C VAL A 151 -11.94 4.89 3.12
N VAL A 152 -10.77 5.16 2.52
CA VAL A 152 -9.59 5.70 3.22
C VAL A 152 -9.52 7.20 3.03
N ARG A 153 -9.58 7.93 4.16
CA ARG A 153 -9.73 9.38 4.18
C ARG A 153 -8.66 10.06 5.05
N LEU A 154 -8.14 11.17 4.57
CA LEU A 154 -7.47 12.15 5.41
C LEU A 154 -8.54 13.04 6.05
N VAL A 155 -8.61 13.03 7.37
CA VAL A 155 -9.61 13.82 8.11
C VAL A 155 -8.89 14.77 9.08
N ARG A 156 -9.16 16.08 8.93
CA ARG A 156 -8.66 17.15 9.79
C ARG A 156 -9.79 18.16 10.02
N GLY A 157 -10.29 18.26 11.24
CA GLY A 157 -11.48 19.06 11.53
C GLY A 157 -12.62 18.65 10.57
N GLU A 158 -13.18 19.62 9.87
CA GLU A 158 -14.26 19.40 8.87
C GLU A 158 -13.75 18.92 7.51
N THR A 159 -12.44 19.02 7.26
CA THR A 159 -11.85 18.61 5.98
C THR A 159 -11.72 17.09 5.90
N SER A 160 -12.25 16.52 4.83
CA SER A 160 -12.15 15.09 4.53
C SER A 160 -11.78 14.88 3.06
N LEU A 161 -10.55 14.41 2.80
CA LEU A 161 -10.01 14.22 1.45
C LEU A 161 -9.78 12.74 1.13
N PRO A 162 -9.99 12.30 -0.13
CA PRO A 162 -9.64 10.96 -0.56
C PRO A 162 -8.12 10.78 -0.56
N LEU A 163 -7.67 9.57 -0.25
CA LEU A 163 -6.25 9.24 -0.28
C LEU A 163 -5.96 8.10 -1.26
N SER A 164 -4.83 8.22 -1.95
CA SER A 164 -4.14 7.13 -2.62
C SER A 164 -2.96 6.67 -1.77
N GLY A 165 -2.64 5.38 -1.83
CA GLY A 165 -1.58 4.75 -1.04
C GLY A 165 -2.12 3.72 -0.08
N GLY A 166 -1.23 2.87 0.40
CA GLY A 166 -1.55 1.79 1.32
C GLY A 166 -0.39 1.42 2.23
N PRO A 167 -0.59 0.48 3.14
CA PRO A 167 0.48 0.01 4.01
C PRO A 167 1.64 -0.57 3.19
N GLY A 168 2.84 0.02 3.32
CA GLY A 168 4.04 -0.46 2.66
C GLY A 168 4.24 -0.04 1.20
N THR A 169 3.37 0.77 0.60
CA THR A 169 3.65 1.44 -0.70
C THR A 169 4.69 2.55 -0.53
N LEU A 170 5.28 3.04 -1.62
CA LEU A 170 6.17 4.23 -1.57
C LEU A 170 5.41 5.44 -1.03
N ARG A 171 4.18 5.65 -1.49
CA ARG A 171 3.22 6.57 -0.90
C ARG A 171 2.49 5.87 0.25
N ALA A 172 3.12 5.75 1.41
CA ALA A 172 2.58 4.98 2.52
C ALA A 172 1.40 5.66 3.22
N ILE A 173 0.33 4.90 3.43
CA ILE A 173 -0.83 5.29 4.21
C ILE A 173 -1.22 4.14 5.15
N TYR A 174 -1.30 4.44 6.44
CA TYR A 174 -1.85 3.56 7.47
C TYR A 174 -3.11 4.18 8.01
N SER A 175 -4.18 3.41 8.09
CA SER A 175 -5.48 3.90 8.50
C SER A 175 -6.10 3.05 9.60
N LYS A 176 -6.97 3.67 10.41
CA LYS A 176 -7.78 3.00 11.42
C LYS A 176 -9.25 3.30 11.17
N LYS A 177 -10.10 2.33 11.47
CA LYS A 177 -11.56 2.48 11.36
C LYS A 177 -12.04 3.63 12.25
N SER A 178 -12.83 4.53 11.66
CA SER A 178 -13.42 5.69 12.34
C SER A 178 -14.80 5.97 11.74
N GLY A 179 -15.86 5.59 12.45
CA GLY A 179 -17.22 5.63 11.93
C GLY A 179 -17.39 4.77 10.67
N LYS A 180 -17.89 5.39 9.60
CA LYS A 180 -18.07 4.71 8.30
C LYS A 180 -16.82 4.64 7.44
N ASN A 181 -15.74 5.32 7.82
CA ASN A 181 -14.51 5.42 7.02
C ASN A 181 -13.31 4.81 7.76
N TYR A 182 -12.21 4.70 7.07
CA TYR A 182 -10.87 4.49 7.61
C TYR A 182 -10.12 5.81 7.57
N LYS A 183 -9.87 6.40 8.75
CA LYS A 183 -9.08 7.63 8.89
C LYS A 183 -7.59 7.31 8.81
N ALA A 184 -6.85 8.01 7.96
CA ALA A 184 -5.40 7.92 7.93
C ALA A 184 -4.81 8.45 9.24
N VAL A 185 -3.92 7.66 9.84
CA VAL A 185 -3.30 7.95 11.15
C VAL A 185 -1.78 8.01 11.09
N ALA A 186 -1.19 7.44 10.05
CA ALA A 186 0.26 7.44 9.82
C ALA A 186 0.55 7.25 8.32
N GLY A 187 1.78 7.52 7.94
CA GLY A 187 2.27 7.39 6.57
C GLY A 187 3.34 8.43 6.30
N ASP A 188 3.45 8.90 5.06
CA ASP A 188 4.33 10.00 4.71
C ASP A 188 3.83 11.29 5.38
N CYS A 189 4.52 11.74 6.43
CA CYS A 189 4.11 12.92 7.21
C CYS A 189 4.55 14.21 6.55
N TYR A 190 5.79 14.25 6.08
CA TYR A 190 6.41 15.39 5.43
C TYR A 190 7.09 14.94 4.15
N ILE A 191 6.78 15.58 3.05
CA ILE A 191 7.39 15.34 1.75
C ILE A 191 7.97 16.67 1.28
N GLN A 192 9.24 16.66 0.91
CA GLN A 192 9.91 17.82 0.33
C GLN A 192 10.61 17.42 -0.96
N ALA A 193 10.44 18.23 -2.00
CA ALA A 193 11.23 18.18 -3.22
C ALA A 193 12.05 19.45 -3.33
N VAL A 194 13.34 19.29 -3.57
CA VAL A 194 14.29 20.41 -3.72
C VAL A 194 15.00 20.24 -5.06
N GLU A 195 15.01 21.28 -5.86
CA GLU A 195 15.60 21.33 -7.19
C GLU A 195 16.61 22.46 -7.26
N TRP A 196 17.80 22.17 -7.71
CA TRP A 196 18.84 23.14 -8.02
C TRP A 196 18.99 23.27 -9.53
N GLY A 197 18.79 24.48 -10.04
CA GLY A 197 19.02 24.79 -11.45
C GLY A 197 20.51 24.95 -11.78
N PRO A 198 20.85 24.95 -13.07
CA PRO A 198 22.25 25.04 -13.55
C PRO A 198 23.00 26.29 -13.07
N GLU A 199 22.29 27.37 -12.81
CA GLU A 199 22.86 28.64 -12.33
C GLU A 199 22.68 28.84 -10.82
N GLY A 200 22.38 27.76 -10.09
CA GLY A 200 22.20 27.80 -8.63
C GLY A 200 20.82 28.26 -8.18
N GLN A 201 19.83 28.34 -9.08
CA GLN A 201 18.45 28.61 -8.68
C GLN A 201 17.94 27.45 -7.80
N LEU A 202 17.29 27.82 -6.71
CA LEU A 202 16.69 26.89 -5.77
C LEU A 202 15.17 26.95 -5.85
N ASN A 203 14.56 25.82 -6.17
CA ASN A 203 13.13 25.62 -6.05
C ASN A 203 12.84 24.53 -5.00
N ALA A 204 11.89 24.78 -4.12
CA ALA A 204 11.51 23.81 -3.11
C ALA A 204 9.98 23.74 -2.97
N TRP A 205 9.48 22.53 -2.89
CA TRP A 205 8.06 22.24 -2.61
C TRP A 205 7.98 21.33 -1.41
N SER A 206 7.02 21.58 -0.56
CA SER A 206 6.74 20.69 0.57
C SER A 206 5.25 20.43 0.74
N ILE A 207 4.95 19.25 1.24
CA ILE A 207 3.62 18.86 1.66
C ILE A 207 3.71 18.33 3.08
N HIS A 208 2.88 18.87 3.95
CA HIS A 208 2.70 18.39 5.32
C HIS A 208 1.31 17.76 5.43
N GLN A 209 1.21 16.49 5.05
CA GLN A 209 -0.06 15.77 4.87
C GLN A 209 -0.98 15.83 6.08
N TYR A 210 -0.40 15.77 7.27
CA TYR A 210 -1.16 15.81 8.53
C TYR A 210 -1.21 17.21 9.16
N GLY A 211 -0.65 18.23 8.48
CA GLY A 211 -0.50 19.58 9.02
C GLY A 211 0.63 19.70 10.03
N SER A 212 0.98 20.91 10.40
CA SER A 212 2.00 21.24 11.40
C SER A 212 1.42 21.43 12.81
N SER A 213 0.10 21.50 12.92
CA SER A 213 -0.63 21.62 14.19
C SER A 213 -1.93 20.82 14.14
N THR A 214 -2.44 20.46 15.31
CA THR A 214 -3.76 19.86 15.45
C THR A 214 -4.82 20.91 15.15
N MET A 215 -5.72 20.60 14.22
CA MET A 215 -6.93 21.37 13.95
C MET A 215 -8.06 20.62 14.65
N ASP A 216 -8.27 20.90 15.91
CA ASP A 216 -9.33 20.30 16.73
C ASP A 216 -10.64 21.07 16.56
#